data_160b4293018dc0531be1970491ff64fe
#
_entry.id   160b4293018dc0531be1970491ff64fe
#
_cell.length_a   1.000
_cell.length_b   1.000
_cell.length_c   1.000
_cell.angle_alpha   90.00
_cell.angle_beta   90.00
_cell.angle_gamma   90.00
#
_symmetry.space_group_name_H-M   'P 1'
#
loop_
_entity.id
_entity.type
_entity.pdbx_description
1 polymer ?
#
loop_
_entity_poly.entity_id
_entity_poly.type
_entity_poly.pdbx_seq_one_letter_code
_entity_poly.pdbx_strand_id
1 'polypeptide(L)'
;MAALPAGIMGGFGPEVRRFIAAGHFQGQVTSERLMALLNGMGLEISKRQVVRLLSQGLQDLVEEDAAVLKAGLETADWISVDDTAARHAGEDCVATQLGDNRFTVLRTGPSKSRVNFLSVLQAGERVFLVDDEALAYMKGLHMAGSPLAPLAAHPDKRFTDDAAWNAHLAALGLDQLEVTPDPVKLATEGAPWAAVKEQGLLGDTVIVSDGAGQFRLTNNALCWVHAERLVHKLQPTNPAHRQAVEVTRTLIWWFYRDLKAYKLAPGPKRARMMRARFDRIFIRETGYILLDQLLARLHRRKADLLRVLDRPEIPLHWRRRSRGTR
;
A
#
# COMPACT_ATOMS: atom_id res chain seq x y z
N MET A 1 43.79 23.38 -15.00
CA MET A 1 43.13 22.05 -14.87
C MET A 1 42.11 21.90 -15.99
N ALA A 2 42.14 20.82 -16.74
CA ALA A 2 41.10 20.52 -17.73
C ALA A 2 39.76 20.26 -17.00
N ALA A 3 38.68 20.88 -17.50
CA ALA A 3 37.35 20.63 -16.99
C ALA A 3 36.93 19.20 -17.32
N LEU A 4 36.37 18.49 -16.33
CA LEU A 4 35.82 17.15 -16.58
C LEU A 4 34.60 17.26 -17.50
N PRO A 5 34.37 16.27 -18.39
CA PRO A 5 33.15 16.22 -19.20
C PRO A 5 31.88 16.26 -18.35
N ALA A 6 30.79 16.79 -18.93
CA ALA A 6 29.50 16.82 -18.26
C ALA A 6 29.07 15.42 -17.81
N GLY A 7 28.51 15.30 -16.59
CA GLY A 7 28.10 14.02 -16.01
C GLY A 7 29.15 13.25 -15.24
N ILE A 8 30.41 13.72 -15.19
CA ILE A 8 31.45 13.13 -14.34
C ILE A 8 31.47 13.82 -12.97
N MET A 9 31.05 13.13 -11.95
CA MET A 9 31.09 13.58 -10.55
C MET A 9 32.17 12.83 -9.78
N GLY A 10 33.12 13.59 -9.18
CA GLY A 10 34.15 13.01 -8.31
C GLY A 10 35.11 12.04 -9.00
N GLY A 11 35.38 12.25 -10.28
CA GLY A 11 36.35 11.46 -11.06
C GLY A 11 35.78 10.17 -11.68
N PHE A 12 34.50 9.84 -11.46
CA PHE A 12 33.86 8.66 -12.01
C PHE A 12 32.71 9.02 -12.94
N GLY A 13 32.67 8.43 -14.13
CA GLY A 13 31.63 8.63 -15.12
C GLY A 13 30.32 7.90 -14.76
N PRO A 14 29.22 8.17 -15.51
CA PRO A 14 27.90 7.63 -15.23
C PRO A 14 27.86 6.10 -15.29
N GLU A 15 28.68 5.45 -16.09
CA GLU A 15 28.71 3.99 -16.22
C GLU A 15 29.21 3.31 -14.94
N VAL A 16 30.25 3.86 -14.30
CA VAL A 16 30.73 3.34 -13.02
C VAL A 16 29.66 3.51 -11.93
N ARG A 17 28.95 4.63 -11.92
CA ARG A 17 27.82 4.86 -10.99
C ARG A 17 26.71 3.84 -11.20
N ARG A 18 26.31 3.59 -12.45
CA ARG A 18 25.29 2.58 -12.80
C ARG A 18 25.73 1.17 -12.39
N PHE A 19 26.97 0.82 -12.63
CA PHE A 19 27.54 -0.48 -12.25
C PHE A 19 27.50 -0.65 -10.72
N ILE A 20 27.94 0.36 -9.96
CA ILE A 20 27.93 0.35 -8.48
C ILE A 20 26.48 0.24 -7.98
N ALA A 21 25.55 1.03 -8.51
CA ALA A 21 24.14 1.00 -8.12
C ALA A 21 23.50 -0.35 -8.44
N ALA A 22 23.69 -0.89 -9.66
CA ALA A 22 23.17 -2.19 -10.06
C ALA A 22 23.77 -3.31 -9.21
N GLY A 23 25.09 -3.29 -8.98
CA GLY A 23 25.77 -4.27 -8.12
C GLY A 23 25.25 -4.25 -6.68
N HIS A 24 25.02 -3.06 -6.13
CA HIS A 24 24.53 -2.92 -4.75
C HIS A 24 23.05 -3.28 -4.60
N PHE A 25 22.17 -2.64 -5.37
CA PHE A 25 20.72 -2.74 -5.18
C PHE A 25 20.11 -3.98 -5.85
N GLN A 26 20.61 -4.40 -7.01
CA GLN A 26 20.11 -5.60 -7.70
C GLN A 26 20.94 -6.85 -7.37
N GLY A 27 22.28 -6.70 -7.35
CA GLY A 27 23.20 -7.77 -7.07
C GLY A 27 23.41 -8.08 -5.59
N GLN A 28 22.91 -7.23 -4.68
CA GLN A 28 23.10 -7.35 -3.22
C GLN A 28 24.58 -7.43 -2.81
N VAL A 29 25.46 -6.80 -3.59
CA VAL A 29 26.90 -6.75 -3.32
C VAL A 29 27.17 -5.64 -2.29
N THR A 30 27.91 -5.97 -1.24
CA THR A 30 28.29 -4.97 -0.21
C THR A 30 29.25 -3.92 -0.78
N SER A 31 29.27 -2.72 -0.18
CA SER A 31 30.18 -1.64 -0.60
C SER A 31 31.64 -2.06 -0.57
N GLU A 32 32.03 -2.92 0.36
CA GLU A 32 33.41 -3.46 0.46
C GLU A 32 33.73 -4.40 -0.71
N ARG A 33 32.82 -5.28 -1.06
CA ARG A 33 33.00 -6.18 -2.20
C ARG A 33 32.98 -5.43 -3.54
N LEU A 34 32.15 -4.39 -3.66
CA LEU A 34 32.16 -3.51 -4.84
C LEU A 34 33.51 -2.78 -4.98
N MET A 35 34.02 -2.22 -3.89
CA MET A 35 35.36 -1.61 -3.86
C MET A 35 36.44 -2.62 -4.31
N ALA A 36 36.44 -3.82 -3.72
CA ALA A 36 37.42 -4.85 -4.06
C ALA A 36 37.32 -5.29 -5.53
N LEU A 37 36.11 -5.46 -6.03
CA LEU A 37 35.86 -5.81 -7.44
C LEU A 37 36.38 -4.72 -8.39
N LEU A 38 36.04 -3.46 -8.14
CA LEU A 38 36.46 -2.34 -8.97
C LEU A 38 37.98 -2.14 -8.94
N ASN A 39 38.60 -2.27 -7.77
CA ASN A 39 40.07 -2.21 -7.65
C ASN A 39 40.75 -3.37 -8.40
N GLY A 40 40.16 -4.58 -8.34
CA GLY A 40 40.62 -5.72 -9.14
C GLY A 40 40.49 -5.54 -10.65
N MET A 41 39.61 -4.65 -11.10
CA MET A 41 39.43 -4.25 -12.50
C MET A 41 40.32 -3.04 -12.89
N GLY A 42 41.16 -2.57 -11.98
CA GLY A 42 42.08 -1.44 -12.22
C GLY A 42 41.49 -0.06 -11.94
N LEU A 43 40.30 0.02 -11.32
CA LEU A 43 39.66 1.28 -10.93
C LEU A 43 40.00 1.60 -9.46
N GLU A 44 40.90 2.54 -9.21
CA GLU A 44 41.24 2.98 -7.87
C GLU A 44 40.06 3.73 -7.22
N ILE A 45 39.33 3.05 -6.34
CA ILE A 45 38.20 3.60 -5.60
C ILE A 45 38.22 3.17 -4.15
N SER A 46 37.97 4.11 -3.22
CA SER A 46 37.83 3.81 -1.81
C SER A 46 36.38 3.41 -1.44
N LYS A 47 36.24 2.69 -0.32
CA LYS A 47 34.89 2.37 0.23
C LYS A 47 34.03 3.64 0.44
N ARG A 48 34.64 4.72 0.94
CA ARG A 48 33.97 6.00 1.14
C ARG A 48 33.43 6.58 -0.17
N GLN A 49 34.17 6.47 -1.27
CA GLN A 49 33.72 6.90 -2.58
C GLN A 49 32.57 6.05 -3.10
N VAL A 50 32.65 4.71 -2.95
CA VAL A 50 31.53 3.82 -3.28
C VAL A 50 30.26 4.20 -2.53
N VAL A 51 30.34 4.38 -1.21
CA VAL A 51 29.21 4.82 -0.38
C VAL A 51 28.67 6.17 -0.83
N ARG A 52 29.55 7.14 -1.12
CA ARG A 52 29.15 8.46 -1.61
C ARG A 52 28.39 8.38 -2.95
N LEU A 53 28.85 7.54 -3.88
CA LEU A 53 28.17 7.33 -5.16
C LEU A 53 26.81 6.65 -5.01
N LEU A 54 26.62 5.85 -3.96
CA LEU A 54 25.34 5.22 -3.63
C LEU A 54 24.36 6.12 -2.87
N SER A 55 24.84 7.22 -2.25
CA SER A 55 24.04 8.06 -1.35
C SER A 55 23.93 9.53 -1.75
N GLN A 56 24.68 10.00 -2.74
CA GLN A 56 24.68 11.41 -3.17
C GLN A 56 24.34 11.56 -4.66
N GLY A 57 23.71 12.70 -5.00
CA GLY A 57 23.32 13.02 -6.37
C GLY A 57 22.28 12.03 -6.90
N LEU A 58 21.29 11.67 -6.08
CA LEU A 58 20.21 10.76 -6.42
C LEU A 58 18.90 11.49 -6.73
N GLN A 59 18.93 12.82 -6.83
CA GLN A 59 17.72 13.64 -6.99
C GLN A 59 16.91 13.23 -8.23
N ASP A 60 17.59 13.03 -9.35
CA ASP A 60 16.93 12.57 -10.60
C ASP A 60 16.20 11.23 -10.42
N LEU A 61 16.78 10.30 -9.63
CA LEU A 61 16.14 9.01 -9.33
C LEU A 61 14.94 9.16 -8.40
N VAL A 62 15.00 10.10 -7.46
CA VAL A 62 13.87 10.39 -6.56
C VAL A 62 12.73 11.02 -7.33
N GLU A 63 13.01 11.93 -8.27
CA GLU A 63 12.02 12.55 -9.14
C GLU A 63 11.40 11.53 -10.11
N GLU A 64 12.22 10.65 -10.71
CA GLU A 64 11.74 9.55 -11.55
C GLU A 64 10.84 8.59 -10.77
N ASP A 65 11.24 8.20 -9.55
CA ASP A 65 10.45 7.32 -8.69
C ASP A 65 9.10 7.96 -8.29
N ALA A 66 9.07 9.26 -8.01
CA ALA A 66 7.82 10.00 -7.76
C ALA A 66 6.95 10.06 -9.01
N ALA A 67 7.55 10.30 -10.19
CA ALA A 67 6.84 10.32 -11.47
C ALA A 67 6.27 8.94 -11.83
N VAL A 68 7.01 7.86 -11.58
CA VAL A 68 6.53 6.46 -11.75
C VAL A 68 5.34 6.19 -10.84
N LEU A 69 5.39 6.61 -9.57
CA LEU A 69 4.27 6.45 -8.65
C LEU A 69 3.04 7.22 -9.15
N LYS A 70 3.20 8.48 -9.51
CA LYS A 70 2.11 9.33 -10.01
C LYS A 70 1.46 8.72 -11.25
N ALA A 71 2.24 8.41 -12.28
CA ALA A 71 1.74 7.77 -13.50
C ALA A 71 1.06 6.42 -13.23
N GLY A 72 1.59 5.65 -12.28
CA GLY A 72 0.99 4.41 -11.83
C GLY A 72 -0.38 4.60 -11.19
N LEU A 73 -0.53 5.59 -10.30
CA LEU A 73 -1.79 5.92 -9.63
C LEU A 73 -2.84 6.51 -10.58
N GLU A 74 -2.41 7.23 -11.63
CA GLU A 74 -3.28 7.77 -12.67
C GLU A 74 -3.84 6.70 -13.62
N THR A 75 -3.05 5.64 -13.89
CA THR A 75 -3.35 4.71 -14.99
C THR A 75 -3.63 3.27 -14.57
N ALA A 76 -3.51 2.94 -13.29
CA ALA A 76 -3.69 1.57 -12.83
C ALA A 76 -5.16 1.22 -12.65
N ASP A 77 -5.60 0.10 -13.22
CA ASP A 77 -6.91 -0.50 -12.94
C ASP A 77 -6.99 -1.06 -11.52
N TRP A 78 -5.86 -1.46 -10.99
CA TRP A 78 -5.71 -1.95 -9.61
C TRP A 78 -4.28 -1.70 -9.10
N ILE A 79 -4.17 -1.54 -7.81
CA ILE A 79 -2.89 -1.55 -7.10
C ILE A 79 -2.95 -2.57 -5.96
N SER A 80 -1.85 -3.23 -5.69
CA SER A 80 -1.67 -4.01 -4.47
C SER A 80 -0.88 -3.21 -3.45
N VAL A 81 -1.27 -3.31 -2.19
CA VAL A 81 -0.59 -2.63 -1.09
C VAL A 81 -0.33 -3.58 0.06
N ASP A 82 0.84 -3.45 0.68
CA ASP A 82 1.24 -4.21 1.87
C ASP A 82 2.22 -3.41 2.71
N ASP A 83 2.12 -3.55 4.04
CA ASP A 83 3.00 -2.91 5.01
C ASP A 83 3.90 -3.94 5.70
N THR A 84 5.19 -3.75 5.60
CA THR A 84 6.19 -4.59 6.26
C THR A 84 6.91 -3.77 7.34
N ALA A 85 7.05 -4.33 8.54
CA ALA A 85 7.89 -3.73 9.56
C ALA A 85 9.34 -3.61 9.07
N ALA A 86 9.94 -2.46 9.30
CA ALA A 86 11.29 -2.12 8.91
C ALA A 86 12.00 -1.35 10.03
N ARG A 87 13.29 -1.17 9.92
CA ARG A 87 14.06 -0.28 10.80
C ARG A 87 14.88 0.69 9.95
N HIS A 88 14.87 1.95 10.33
CA HIS A 88 15.65 3.00 9.69
C HIS A 88 16.32 3.86 10.76
N ALA A 89 17.63 4.06 10.65
CA ALA A 89 18.44 4.83 11.61
C ALA A 89 18.27 4.40 13.09
N GLY A 90 18.00 3.10 13.34
CA GLY A 90 17.75 2.56 14.68
C GLY A 90 16.31 2.64 15.17
N GLU A 91 15.44 3.38 14.48
CA GLU A 91 14.02 3.55 14.79
C GLU A 91 13.15 2.50 14.09
N ASP A 92 12.07 2.08 14.75
CA ASP A 92 11.07 1.23 14.13
C ASP A 92 10.24 2.04 13.13
N CYS A 93 10.09 1.51 11.94
CA CYS A 93 9.36 2.12 10.85
C CYS A 93 8.59 1.08 10.03
N VAL A 94 7.91 1.53 9.01
CA VAL A 94 7.12 0.68 8.11
C VAL A 94 7.54 0.96 6.68
N ALA A 95 7.81 -0.09 5.92
CA ALA A 95 7.96 -0.02 4.49
C ALA A 95 6.61 -0.38 3.85
N THR A 96 5.93 0.61 3.28
CA THR A 96 4.72 0.43 2.47
C THR A 96 5.12 0.13 1.04
N GLN A 97 4.74 -1.04 0.56
CA GLN A 97 4.88 -1.40 -0.85
C GLN A 97 3.55 -1.13 -1.56
N LEU A 98 3.63 -0.53 -2.75
CA LEU A 98 2.49 -0.22 -3.59
C LEU A 98 2.86 -0.45 -5.06
N GLY A 99 1.93 -1.02 -5.84
CA GLY A 99 2.14 -1.20 -7.28
C GLY A 99 1.21 -2.22 -7.92
N ASP A 100 1.37 -2.40 -9.23
CA ASP A 100 0.65 -3.39 -10.03
C ASP A 100 1.64 -4.33 -10.75
N ASN A 101 1.26 -4.88 -11.91
CA ASN A 101 2.15 -5.70 -12.73
C ASN A 101 3.15 -4.89 -13.58
N ARG A 102 3.01 -3.56 -13.65
CA ARG A 102 3.84 -2.65 -14.46
C ARG A 102 4.87 -1.91 -13.59
N PHE A 103 4.50 -1.51 -12.38
CA PHE A 103 5.35 -0.75 -11.48
C PHE A 103 5.29 -1.25 -10.04
N THR A 104 6.30 -0.91 -9.26
CA THR A 104 6.33 -1.14 -7.81
C THR A 104 7.15 -0.04 -7.16
N VAL A 105 6.60 0.60 -6.16
CA VAL A 105 7.30 1.57 -5.31
C VAL A 105 7.29 1.13 -3.87
N LEU A 106 8.30 1.57 -3.12
CA LEU A 106 8.46 1.34 -1.70
C LEU A 106 8.59 2.69 -1.00
N ARG A 107 7.83 2.91 0.05
CA ARG A 107 7.91 4.13 0.87
C ARG A 107 8.10 3.75 2.33
N THR A 108 9.04 4.40 2.99
CA THR A 108 9.25 4.25 4.43
C THR A 108 8.47 5.32 5.16
N GLY A 109 7.68 4.91 6.14
CA GLY A 109 6.88 5.80 6.99
C GLY A 109 7.00 5.44 8.46
N PRO A 110 6.61 6.35 9.38
CA PRO A 110 6.78 6.15 10.82
C PRO A 110 5.80 5.12 11.41
N SER A 111 4.66 4.86 10.78
CA SER A 111 3.64 3.96 11.35
C SER A 111 2.70 3.38 10.29
N LYS A 112 1.96 2.32 10.66
CA LYS A 112 0.86 1.73 9.86
C LYS A 112 -0.43 2.52 10.01
N SER A 113 -0.41 3.82 9.75
CA SER A 113 -1.59 4.68 9.81
C SER A 113 -2.17 4.97 8.42
N ARG A 114 -3.46 5.32 8.39
CA ARG A 114 -4.10 5.76 7.14
C ARG A 114 -3.53 7.07 6.65
N VAL A 115 -3.16 7.97 7.55
CA VAL A 115 -2.51 9.24 7.22
C VAL A 115 -1.21 9.01 6.45
N ASN A 116 -0.37 8.05 6.91
CA ASN A 116 0.85 7.68 6.17
C ASN A 116 0.55 7.07 4.80
N PHE A 117 -0.45 6.22 4.72
CA PHE A 117 -0.85 5.64 3.43
C PHE A 117 -1.35 6.72 2.46
N LEU A 118 -2.18 7.64 2.92
CA LEU A 118 -2.64 8.79 2.12
C LEU A 118 -1.47 9.70 1.69
N SER A 119 -0.48 9.90 2.55
CA SER A 119 0.75 10.61 2.19
C SER A 119 1.51 9.93 1.06
N VAL A 120 1.58 8.59 1.05
CA VAL A 120 2.17 7.83 -0.07
C VAL A 120 1.38 8.04 -1.37
N LEU A 121 0.06 8.04 -1.29
CA LEU A 121 -0.82 8.22 -2.45
C LEU A 121 -0.75 9.62 -3.08
N GLN A 122 -0.26 10.62 -2.36
CA GLN A 122 -0.03 11.98 -2.88
C GLN A 122 1.22 12.09 -3.77
N ALA A 123 1.96 11.01 -3.97
CA ALA A 123 3.11 10.92 -4.90
C ALA A 123 4.21 11.99 -4.69
N GLY A 124 4.41 12.42 -3.44
CA GLY A 124 5.47 13.36 -3.03
C GLY A 124 5.01 14.78 -2.75
N GLU A 125 3.78 15.14 -3.12
CA GLU A 125 3.20 16.45 -2.79
C GLU A 125 2.36 16.37 -1.52
N ARG A 126 2.85 16.95 -0.41
CA ARG A 126 2.10 16.99 0.85
C ARG A 126 1.07 18.11 0.82
N VAL A 127 -0.19 17.77 0.55
CA VAL A 127 -1.30 18.74 0.45
C VAL A 127 -2.48 18.29 1.30
N PHE A 128 -3.07 19.22 2.01
CA PHE A 128 -4.35 19.07 2.71
C PHE A 128 -5.37 19.98 2.02
N LEU A 129 -6.43 19.41 1.47
CA LEU A 129 -7.49 20.11 0.74
C LEU A 129 -8.82 19.87 1.45
N VAL A 130 -9.52 20.96 1.80
CA VAL A 130 -10.85 20.90 2.41
C VAL A 130 -11.90 21.32 1.40
N ASP A 131 -12.33 20.38 0.58
CA ASP A 131 -13.40 20.52 -0.41
C ASP A 131 -14.59 19.60 -0.09
N ASP A 132 -15.53 19.49 -1.00
CA ASP A 132 -16.71 18.63 -0.85
C ASP A 132 -16.35 17.15 -0.69
N GLU A 133 -15.26 16.68 -1.33
CA GLU A 133 -14.77 15.30 -1.21
C GLU A 133 -14.21 15.04 0.20
N ALA A 134 -13.43 15.98 0.75
CA ALA A 134 -12.94 15.90 2.12
C ALA A 134 -14.10 15.87 3.12
N LEU A 135 -15.08 16.77 2.95
CA LEU A 135 -16.25 16.84 3.82
C LEU A 135 -17.13 15.58 3.69
N ALA A 136 -17.28 15.02 2.50
CA ALA A 136 -17.99 13.77 2.28
C ALA A 136 -17.28 12.59 2.96
N TYR A 137 -15.95 12.53 2.87
CA TYR A 137 -15.14 11.53 3.58
C TYR A 137 -15.36 11.60 5.09
N MET A 138 -15.24 12.80 5.67
CA MET A 138 -15.42 13.01 7.11
C MET A 138 -16.84 12.64 7.60
N LYS A 139 -17.88 13.04 6.83
CA LYS A 139 -19.26 12.65 7.09
C LYS A 139 -19.47 11.13 7.00
N GLY A 140 -18.90 10.48 6.00
CA GLY A 140 -18.97 9.04 5.79
C GLY A 140 -18.35 8.24 6.95
N LEU A 141 -17.41 8.83 7.68
CA LEU A 141 -16.81 8.28 8.88
C LEU A 141 -17.46 8.82 10.18
N HIS A 142 -18.66 9.40 10.08
CA HIS A 142 -19.48 9.85 11.18
C HIS A 142 -18.89 11.02 12.01
N MET A 143 -18.10 11.92 11.38
CA MET A 143 -17.74 13.17 12.04
C MET A 143 -18.99 13.96 12.36
N ALA A 144 -19.11 14.45 13.60
CA ALA A 144 -20.23 15.28 14.04
C ALA A 144 -20.31 16.60 13.26
N GLY A 145 -21.50 17.20 13.19
CA GLY A 145 -21.71 18.46 12.47
C GLY A 145 -20.95 19.65 13.09
N SER A 146 -20.78 19.66 14.42
CA SER A 146 -20.10 20.76 15.13
C SER A 146 -18.63 20.94 14.73
N PRO A 147 -17.76 19.90 14.62
CA PRO A 147 -16.41 20.04 14.10
C PRO A 147 -16.35 20.18 12.57
N LEU A 148 -17.36 19.68 11.84
CA LEU A 148 -17.39 19.74 10.39
C LEU A 148 -17.72 21.15 9.86
N ALA A 149 -18.63 21.87 10.53
CA ALA A 149 -19.10 23.18 10.09
C ALA A 149 -17.98 24.25 9.98
N PRO A 150 -17.08 24.42 10.97
CA PRO A 150 -15.98 25.37 10.86
C PRO A 150 -14.99 25.00 9.74
N LEU A 151 -14.70 23.72 9.50
CA LEU A 151 -13.89 23.28 8.37
C LEU A 151 -14.54 23.65 7.03
N ALA A 152 -15.85 23.44 6.91
CA ALA A 152 -16.61 23.77 5.71
C ALA A 152 -16.70 25.29 5.47
N ALA A 153 -16.80 26.10 6.51
CA ALA A 153 -16.99 27.55 6.42
C ALA A 153 -15.68 28.33 6.26
N HIS A 154 -14.52 27.78 6.64
CA HIS A 154 -13.24 28.50 6.58
C HIS A 154 -12.88 28.88 5.16
N PRO A 155 -12.38 30.11 4.88
CA PRO A 155 -12.00 30.55 3.54
C PRO A 155 -10.78 29.81 2.99
N ASP A 156 -9.78 29.54 3.83
CA ASP A 156 -8.59 28.80 3.41
C ASP A 156 -8.89 27.31 3.35
N LYS A 157 -8.72 26.76 2.15
CA LYS A 157 -9.08 25.38 1.83
C LYS A 157 -7.87 24.50 1.56
N ARG A 158 -6.67 25.07 1.36
CA ARG A 158 -5.48 24.35 0.92
C ARG A 158 -4.29 24.67 1.79
N PHE A 159 -3.64 23.62 2.30
CA PHE A 159 -2.45 23.72 3.14
C PHE A 159 -1.38 22.76 2.56
N THR A 160 -0.12 23.23 2.47
CA THR A 160 0.97 22.54 1.78
C THR A 160 1.97 21.87 2.69
N ASP A 161 1.76 21.95 4.01
CA ASP A 161 2.60 21.28 5.00
C ASP A 161 1.82 20.95 6.27
N ASP A 162 2.39 20.03 7.07
CA ASP A 162 1.79 19.57 8.32
C ASP A 162 1.69 20.69 9.38
N ALA A 163 2.62 21.66 9.39
CA ALA A 163 2.62 22.74 10.39
C ALA A 163 1.45 23.70 10.15
N ALA A 164 1.24 24.13 8.91
CA ALA A 164 0.11 24.98 8.51
C ALA A 164 -1.23 24.26 8.75
N TRP A 165 -1.29 22.95 8.42
CA TRP A 165 -2.49 22.14 8.69
C TRP A 165 -2.80 22.03 10.18
N ASN A 166 -1.83 21.70 11.02
CA ASN A 166 -2.02 21.60 12.47
C ASN A 166 -2.40 22.94 13.09
N ALA A 167 -1.77 24.04 12.65
CA ALA A 167 -2.15 25.39 13.09
C ALA A 167 -3.60 25.72 12.71
N HIS A 168 -4.07 25.33 11.53
CA HIS A 168 -5.45 25.50 11.11
C HIS A 168 -6.43 24.73 12.00
N LEU A 169 -6.15 23.44 12.29
CA LEU A 169 -7.01 22.65 13.19
C LEU A 169 -7.07 23.22 14.61
N ALA A 170 -5.93 23.71 15.13
CA ALA A 170 -5.87 24.36 16.43
C ALA A 170 -6.65 25.70 16.45
N ALA A 171 -6.54 26.52 15.39
CA ALA A 171 -7.29 27.77 15.26
C ALA A 171 -8.81 27.53 15.23
N LEU A 172 -9.26 26.38 14.72
CA LEU A 172 -10.66 25.95 14.77
C LEU A 172 -11.05 25.28 16.09
N GLY A 173 -10.12 25.09 17.02
CA GLY A 173 -10.35 24.42 18.32
C GLY A 173 -10.65 22.93 18.21
N LEU A 174 -10.34 22.28 17.07
CA LEU A 174 -10.63 20.86 16.85
C LEU A 174 -9.74 19.94 17.68
N ASP A 175 -8.53 20.37 18.00
CA ASP A 175 -7.56 19.68 18.84
C ASP A 175 -7.93 19.63 20.33
N GLN A 176 -8.90 20.46 20.74
CA GLN A 176 -9.41 20.50 22.11
C GLN A 176 -10.68 19.65 22.31
N LEU A 177 -11.19 19.02 21.25
CA LEU A 177 -12.41 18.23 21.29
C LEU A 177 -12.14 16.77 21.66
N GLU A 178 -12.54 16.36 22.86
CA GLU A 178 -12.49 14.96 23.32
C GLU A 178 -13.78 14.21 22.92
N VAL A 179 -13.98 13.99 21.63
CA VAL A 179 -15.16 13.30 21.09
C VAL A 179 -14.76 12.10 20.21
N THR A 180 -15.67 11.14 20.07
CA THR A 180 -15.50 9.98 19.22
C THR A 180 -16.55 9.98 18.11
N PRO A 181 -16.15 9.85 16.84
CA PRO A 181 -14.77 9.72 16.36
C PRO A 181 -13.96 11.02 16.48
N ASP A 182 -12.65 10.89 16.64
CA ASP A 182 -11.70 12.01 16.77
C ASP A 182 -11.72 12.90 15.51
N PRO A 183 -12.11 14.21 15.64
CA PRO A 183 -12.25 15.10 14.51
C PRO A 183 -10.91 15.49 13.86
N VAL A 184 -9.83 15.62 14.64
CA VAL A 184 -8.49 15.92 14.14
C VAL A 184 -8.03 14.79 13.23
N LYS A 185 -8.18 13.54 13.69
CA LYS A 185 -7.84 12.36 12.90
C LYS A 185 -8.64 12.29 11.60
N LEU A 186 -9.97 12.47 11.66
CA LEU A 186 -10.82 12.39 10.47
C LEU A 186 -10.54 13.53 9.48
N ALA A 187 -10.26 14.73 9.94
CA ALA A 187 -9.87 15.86 9.09
C ALA A 187 -8.51 15.60 8.43
N THR A 188 -7.52 15.10 9.21
CA THR A 188 -6.18 14.79 8.72
C THR A 188 -6.17 13.56 7.78
N GLU A 189 -7.18 12.73 7.78
CA GLU A 189 -7.38 11.67 6.77
C GLU A 189 -8.17 12.21 5.55
N GLY A 190 -9.21 12.99 5.75
CA GLY A 190 -10.09 13.48 4.68
C GLY A 190 -9.44 14.51 3.76
N ALA A 191 -8.66 15.44 4.31
CA ALA A 191 -8.03 16.49 3.52
C ALA A 191 -6.94 15.96 2.54
N PRO A 192 -6.03 15.05 2.91
CA PRO A 192 -5.14 14.38 1.95
C PRO A 192 -5.89 13.50 0.94
N TRP A 193 -6.98 12.86 1.35
CA TRP A 193 -7.82 12.09 0.43
C TRP A 193 -8.39 12.96 -0.68
N ALA A 194 -8.94 14.12 -0.35
CA ALA A 194 -9.45 15.07 -1.33
C ALA A 194 -8.36 15.56 -2.28
N ALA A 195 -7.16 15.85 -1.76
CA ALA A 195 -6.02 16.22 -2.61
C ALA A 195 -5.61 15.11 -3.59
N VAL A 196 -5.66 13.83 -3.19
CA VAL A 196 -5.45 12.68 -4.08
C VAL A 196 -6.51 12.65 -5.19
N LYS A 197 -7.77 12.90 -4.85
CA LYS A 197 -8.87 12.91 -5.84
C LYS A 197 -8.81 14.11 -6.77
N GLU A 198 -8.46 15.31 -6.27
CA GLU A 198 -8.27 16.51 -7.07
C GLU A 198 -7.19 16.32 -8.14
N GLN A 199 -6.11 15.61 -7.81
CA GLN A 199 -5.04 15.28 -8.75
C GLN A 199 -5.44 14.22 -9.79
N GLY A 200 -6.66 13.68 -9.76
CA GLY A 200 -7.12 12.63 -10.65
C GLY A 200 -6.54 11.24 -10.34
N LEU A 201 -5.90 11.08 -9.17
CA LEU A 201 -5.31 9.81 -8.77
C LEU A 201 -6.37 8.83 -8.27
N LEU A 202 -6.13 7.54 -8.44
CA LEU A 202 -7.00 6.46 -7.98
C LEU A 202 -8.46 6.58 -8.47
N GLY A 203 -8.72 7.00 -9.68
CA GLY A 203 -10.08 7.08 -10.25
C GLY A 203 -10.96 5.89 -9.83
N ASP A 204 -11.12 4.90 -10.69
CA ASP A 204 -11.81 3.62 -10.41
C ASP A 204 -10.86 2.50 -9.98
N THR A 205 -9.62 2.85 -9.62
CA THR A 205 -8.58 1.90 -9.22
C THR A 205 -9.00 1.06 -8.02
N VAL A 206 -8.80 -0.25 -8.11
CA VAL A 206 -9.09 -1.18 -7.00
C VAL A 206 -7.84 -1.37 -6.14
N ILE A 207 -7.97 -1.16 -4.83
CA ILE A 207 -6.91 -1.40 -3.85
C ILE A 207 -7.00 -2.84 -3.34
N VAL A 208 -6.04 -3.67 -3.71
CA VAL A 208 -5.93 -5.08 -3.26
C VAL A 208 -5.01 -5.16 -2.07
N SER A 209 -5.53 -5.55 -0.89
CA SER A 209 -4.78 -5.58 0.36
C SER A 209 -5.08 -6.82 1.21
N ASP A 210 -4.42 -6.95 2.34
CA ASP A 210 -4.75 -7.93 3.40
C ASP A 210 -6.04 -7.57 4.17
N GLY A 211 -6.57 -6.38 3.95
CA GLY A 211 -7.76 -5.84 4.62
C GLY A 211 -7.48 -5.03 5.86
N ALA A 212 -6.23 -4.66 6.11
CA ALA A 212 -5.87 -3.74 7.19
C ALA A 212 -6.58 -2.39 7.04
N GLY A 213 -6.93 -1.78 8.17
CA GLY A 213 -7.82 -0.62 8.22
C GLY A 213 -7.31 0.60 7.45
N GLN A 214 -5.99 0.82 7.43
CA GLN A 214 -5.36 1.94 6.74
C GLN A 214 -5.58 1.91 5.22
N PHE A 215 -5.72 0.74 4.61
CA PHE A 215 -5.90 0.57 3.17
C PHE A 215 -7.36 0.65 2.70
N ARG A 216 -8.31 0.76 3.64
CA ARG A 216 -9.74 0.81 3.33
C ARG A 216 -10.16 2.24 2.97
N LEU A 217 -10.04 2.58 1.69
CA LEU A 217 -10.49 3.85 1.15
C LEU A 217 -11.81 3.66 0.38
N THR A 218 -11.77 3.49 -0.94
CA THR A 218 -12.96 3.36 -1.79
C THR A 218 -13.13 1.94 -2.34
N ASN A 219 -12.60 1.68 -3.52
CA ASN A 219 -12.71 0.41 -4.21
C ASN A 219 -11.71 -0.61 -3.64
N ASN A 220 -12.17 -1.46 -2.72
CA ASN A 220 -11.30 -2.44 -2.07
C ASN A 220 -11.51 -3.84 -2.64
N ALA A 221 -10.42 -4.62 -2.65
CA ALA A 221 -10.45 -6.06 -2.80
C ALA A 221 -9.54 -6.73 -1.77
N LEU A 222 -9.93 -7.90 -1.30
CA LEU A 222 -9.16 -8.67 -0.33
C LEU A 222 -8.30 -9.74 -1.00
N CYS A 223 -7.08 -9.85 -0.53
CA CYS A 223 -6.16 -10.91 -0.92
C CYS A 223 -6.63 -12.27 -0.36
N TRP A 224 -6.94 -13.21 -1.23
CA TRP A 224 -7.40 -14.55 -0.85
C TRP A 224 -6.38 -15.35 -0.05
N VAL A 225 -5.09 -15.17 -0.32
CA VAL A 225 -4.02 -15.81 0.44
C VAL A 225 -3.99 -15.31 1.88
N HIS A 226 -4.23 -13.99 2.09
CA HIS A 226 -4.32 -13.45 3.45
C HIS A 226 -5.60 -13.92 4.16
N ALA A 227 -6.73 -14.00 3.45
CA ALA A 227 -7.98 -14.52 4.02
C ALA A 227 -7.83 -15.99 4.47
N GLU A 228 -7.21 -16.85 3.64
CA GLU A 228 -6.92 -18.26 4.04
C GLU A 228 -5.93 -18.33 5.19
N ARG A 229 -4.89 -17.50 5.20
CA ARG A 229 -3.90 -17.47 6.28
C ARG A 229 -4.52 -17.17 7.63
N LEU A 230 -5.61 -16.41 7.71
CA LEU A 230 -6.34 -16.18 8.96
C LEU A 230 -6.95 -17.50 9.48
N VAL A 231 -7.48 -18.34 8.60
CA VAL A 231 -8.00 -19.67 8.96
C VAL A 231 -6.85 -20.59 9.38
N HIS A 232 -5.74 -20.59 8.63
CA HIS A 232 -4.56 -21.38 8.94
C HIS A 232 -3.93 -21.07 10.30
N LYS A 233 -4.01 -19.81 10.75
CA LYS A 233 -3.46 -19.35 12.04
C LYS A 233 -4.31 -19.76 13.26
N LEU A 234 -5.50 -20.30 13.08
CA LEU A 234 -6.31 -20.79 14.19
C LEU A 234 -5.61 -21.96 14.90
N GLN A 235 -5.71 -21.97 16.22
CA GLN A 235 -5.13 -22.98 17.09
C GLN A 235 -6.23 -23.96 17.55
N PRO A 236 -6.51 -25.05 16.78
CA PRO A 236 -7.54 -26.01 17.16
C PRO A 236 -7.12 -26.81 18.39
N THR A 237 -8.02 -26.94 19.38
CA THR A 237 -7.75 -27.57 20.68
C THR A 237 -8.06 -29.09 20.72
N ASN A 238 -8.81 -29.58 19.74
CA ASN A 238 -9.20 -30.99 19.66
C ASN A 238 -9.21 -31.50 18.20
N PRO A 239 -9.30 -32.80 17.93
CA PRO A 239 -9.31 -33.39 16.60
C PRO A 239 -10.45 -32.88 15.71
N ALA A 240 -11.67 -32.69 16.26
CA ALA A 240 -12.83 -32.20 15.51
C ALA A 240 -12.62 -30.78 15.03
N HIS A 241 -12.10 -29.88 15.87
CA HIS A 241 -11.74 -28.50 15.47
C HIS A 241 -10.65 -28.49 14.41
N ARG A 242 -9.64 -29.36 14.51
CA ARG A 242 -8.59 -29.50 13.50
C ARG A 242 -9.17 -29.92 12.16
N GLN A 243 -10.04 -30.92 12.15
CA GLN A 243 -10.74 -31.37 10.96
C GLN A 243 -11.57 -30.23 10.33
N ALA A 244 -12.30 -29.45 11.13
CA ALA A 244 -13.09 -28.31 10.67
C ALA A 244 -12.22 -27.25 9.98
N VAL A 245 -11.06 -26.93 10.55
CA VAL A 245 -10.09 -26.00 9.95
C VAL A 245 -9.58 -26.54 8.61
N GLU A 246 -9.14 -27.79 8.52
CA GLU A 246 -8.59 -28.37 7.29
C GLU A 246 -9.65 -28.50 6.18
N VAL A 247 -10.87 -28.89 6.52
CA VAL A 247 -11.99 -28.91 5.56
C VAL A 247 -12.27 -27.50 5.01
N THR A 248 -12.30 -26.50 5.89
CA THR A 248 -12.55 -25.12 5.50
C THR A 248 -11.44 -24.58 4.60
N ARG A 249 -10.17 -24.82 4.93
CA ARG A 249 -9.02 -24.46 4.10
C ARG A 249 -9.09 -25.10 2.71
N THR A 250 -9.45 -26.39 2.66
CA THR A 250 -9.63 -27.12 1.40
C THR A 250 -10.72 -26.48 0.54
N LEU A 251 -11.88 -26.15 1.13
CA LEU A 251 -12.96 -25.47 0.42
C LEU A 251 -12.57 -24.08 -0.09
N ILE A 252 -11.82 -23.32 0.70
CA ILE A 252 -11.28 -22.01 0.28
C ILE A 252 -10.33 -22.16 -0.91
N TRP A 253 -9.40 -23.14 -0.90
CA TRP A 253 -8.48 -23.36 -2.00
C TRP A 253 -9.16 -23.87 -3.27
N TRP A 254 -10.18 -24.71 -3.15
CA TRP A 254 -11.00 -25.11 -4.30
C TRP A 254 -11.75 -23.90 -4.89
N PHE A 255 -12.34 -23.10 -4.03
CA PHE A 255 -13.02 -21.88 -4.47
C PHE A 255 -12.05 -20.89 -5.14
N TYR A 256 -10.87 -20.71 -4.58
CA TYR A 256 -9.79 -19.88 -5.17
C TYR A 256 -9.38 -20.38 -6.56
N ARG A 257 -9.24 -21.69 -6.75
CA ARG A 257 -8.96 -22.30 -8.06
C ARG A 257 -10.07 -21.99 -9.08
N ASP A 258 -11.31 -22.06 -8.64
CA ASP A 258 -12.46 -21.79 -9.51
C ASP A 258 -12.58 -20.28 -9.83
N LEU A 259 -12.19 -19.38 -8.92
CA LEU A 259 -12.02 -17.95 -9.22
C LEU A 259 -10.94 -17.71 -10.27
N LYS A 260 -9.82 -18.44 -10.24
CA LYS A 260 -8.81 -18.36 -11.30
C LYS A 260 -9.37 -18.78 -12.66
N ALA A 261 -10.13 -19.87 -12.69
CA ALA A 261 -10.79 -20.34 -13.91
C ALA A 261 -11.88 -19.36 -14.38
N TYR A 262 -12.58 -18.69 -13.46
CA TYR A 262 -13.54 -17.62 -13.78
C TYR A 262 -12.88 -16.45 -14.51
N LYS A 263 -11.70 -16.00 -14.06
CA LYS A 263 -10.95 -14.90 -14.69
C LYS A 263 -10.63 -15.15 -16.17
N LEU A 264 -10.44 -16.41 -16.55
CA LEU A 264 -10.16 -16.77 -17.96
C LEU A 264 -11.40 -16.74 -18.84
N ALA A 265 -12.58 -16.95 -18.29
CA ALA A 265 -13.86 -16.92 -19.01
C ALA A 265 -14.96 -16.36 -18.09
N PRO A 266 -15.01 -15.05 -17.87
CA PRO A 266 -16.03 -14.41 -17.05
C PRO A 266 -17.43 -14.54 -17.65
N GLY A 267 -18.45 -14.59 -16.79
CA GLY A 267 -19.84 -14.60 -17.27
C GLY A 267 -20.85 -14.52 -16.12
N PRO A 268 -22.03 -13.91 -16.36
CA PRO A 268 -22.99 -13.59 -15.30
C PRO A 268 -23.58 -14.83 -14.62
N LYS A 269 -23.80 -15.91 -15.36
CA LYS A 269 -24.26 -17.19 -14.78
C LYS A 269 -23.22 -17.77 -13.81
N ARG A 270 -21.95 -17.80 -14.25
CA ARG A 270 -20.84 -18.30 -13.41
C ARG A 270 -20.63 -17.41 -12.18
N ALA A 271 -20.68 -16.08 -12.33
CA ALA A 271 -20.57 -15.14 -11.21
C ALA A 271 -21.65 -15.40 -10.15
N ARG A 272 -22.91 -15.61 -10.57
CA ARG A 272 -24.02 -15.93 -9.66
C ARG A 272 -23.79 -17.24 -8.91
N MET A 273 -23.33 -18.27 -9.62
CA MET A 273 -22.99 -19.57 -8.98
C MET A 273 -21.85 -19.41 -7.97
N MET A 274 -20.84 -18.62 -8.30
CA MET A 274 -19.70 -18.34 -7.39
C MET A 274 -20.17 -17.59 -6.15
N ARG A 275 -21.03 -16.57 -6.26
CA ARG A 275 -21.60 -15.86 -5.10
C ARG A 275 -22.40 -16.80 -4.18
N ALA A 276 -23.23 -17.68 -4.74
CA ALA A 276 -23.98 -18.65 -3.96
C ALA A 276 -23.09 -19.71 -3.28
N ARG A 277 -22.01 -20.14 -3.96
CA ARG A 277 -21.04 -21.07 -3.38
C ARG A 277 -20.22 -20.41 -2.28
N PHE A 278 -19.83 -19.15 -2.42
CA PHE A 278 -19.19 -18.38 -1.38
C PHE A 278 -20.02 -18.38 -0.10
N ASP A 279 -21.34 -18.07 -0.20
CA ASP A 279 -22.23 -18.08 0.94
C ASP A 279 -22.20 -19.44 1.64
N ARG A 280 -22.36 -20.55 0.89
CA ARG A 280 -22.33 -21.90 1.46
C ARG A 280 -21.04 -22.26 2.21
N ILE A 281 -19.89 -21.67 1.83
CA ILE A 281 -18.62 -21.87 2.51
C ILE A 281 -18.54 -21.04 3.78
N PHE A 282 -18.95 -19.77 3.73
CA PHE A 282 -18.65 -18.79 4.77
C PHE A 282 -19.75 -18.58 5.80
N ILE A 283 -20.99 -19.13 5.58
CA ILE A 283 -22.09 -19.13 6.57
C ILE A 283 -22.25 -20.49 7.28
N ARG A 284 -21.42 -21.47 6.96
CA ARG A 284 -21.54 -22.79 7.59
C ARG A 284 -21.15 -22.75 9.06
N GLU A 285 -21.86 -23.53 9.86
CA GLU A 285 -21.49 -23.81 11.23
C GLU A 285 -20.57 -25.01 11.25
N THR A 286 -19.40 -24.86 11.87
CA THR A 286 -18.36 -25.90 11.92
C THR A 286 -18.28 -26.57 13.29
N GLY A 287 -18.92 -26.02 14.32
CA GLY A 287 -18.81 -26.41 15.71
C GLY A 287 -17.53 -25.91 16.39
N TYR A 288 -16.70 -25.15 15.69
CA TYR A 288 -15.54 -24.46 16.25
C TYR A 288 -15.79 -22.95 16.27
N ILE A 289 -16.18 -22.41 17.41
CA ILE A 289 -16.65 -21.02 17.58
C ILE A 289 -15.70 -20.00 16.97
N LEU A 290 -14.38 -20.13 17.18
CA LEU A 290 -13.41 -19.19 16.63
C LEU A 290 -13.36 -19.23 15.10
N LEU A 291 -13.53 -20.40 14.50
CA LEU A 291 -13.63 -20.55 13.05
C LEU A 291 -14.94 -19.95 12.54
N ASP A 292 -16.07 -20.22 13.19
CA ASP A 292 -17.37 -19.70 12.78
C ASP A 292 -17.42 -18.17 12.85
N GLN A 293 -16.87 -17.57 13.90
CA GLN A 293 -16.71 -16.11 14.01
C GLN A 293 -15.81 -15.52 12.90
N LEU A 294 -14.71 -16.21 12.57
CA LEU A 294 -13.81 -15.80 11.47
C LEU A 294 -14.53 -15.90 10.13
N LEU A 295 -15.25 -16.98 9.86
CA LEU A 295 -16.04 -17.15 8.63
C LEU A 295 -17.10 -16.06 8.50
N ALA A 296 -17.84 -15.76 9.56
CA ALA A 296 -18.83 -14.67 9.59
C ALA A 296 -18.17 -13.30 9.32
N ARG A 297 -16.97 -13.05 9.85
CA ARG A 297 -16.20 -11.82 9.57
C ARG A 297 -15.80 -11.74 8.10
N LEU A 298 -15.30 -12.82 7.51
CA LEU A 298 -14.97 -12.88 6.09
C LEU A 298 -16.21 -12.78 5.19
N HIS A 299 -17.33 -13.37 5.61
CA HIS A 299 -18.59 -13.23 4.89
C HIS A 299 -19.08 -11.78 4.82
N ARG A 300 -18.97 -11.01 5.92
CA ARG A 300 -19.28 -9.56 5.89
C ARG A 300 -18.43 -8.77 4.87
N ARG A 301 -17.24 -9.31 4.52
CA ARG A 301 -16.34 -8.74 3.49
C ARG A 301 -16.53 -9.41 2.11
N LYS A 302 -17.69 -10.03 1.86
CA LYS A 302 -18.01 -10.74 0.61
C LYS A 302 -17.77 -9.88 -0.63
N ALA A 303 -18.20 -8.62 -0.61
CA ALA A 303 -18.02 -7.70 -1.75
C ALA A 303 -16.54 -7.54 -2.12
N ASP A 304 -15.67 -7.36 -1.12
CA ASP A 304 -14.24 -7.19 -1.33
C ASP A 304 -13.54 -8.50 -1.78
N LEU A 305 -13.93 -9.65 -1.20
CA LEU A 305 -13.40 -10.97 -1.60
C LEU A 305 -13.86 -11.39 -3.01
N LEU A 306 -15.04 -10.97 -3.41
CA LEU A 306 -15.63 -11.30 -4.71
C LEU A 306 -15.54 -10.17 -5.73
N ARG A 307 -14.78 -9.11 -5.47
CA ARG A 307 -14.56 -8.00 -6.43
C ARG A 307 -14.10 -8.47 -7.81
N VAL A 308 -13.33 -9.54 -7.86
CA VAL A 308 -12.88 -10.19 -9.10
C VAL A 308 -14.02 -10.68 -10.00
N LEU A 309 -15.22 -10.90 -9.46
CA LEU A 309 -16.38 -11.30 -10.27
C LEU A 309 -16.96 -10.13 -11.08
N ASP A 310 -16.73 -8.90 -10.63
CA ASP A 310 -17.13 -7.66 -11.30
C ASP A 310 -15.96 -7.03 -12.08
N ARG A 311 -14.72 -7.25 -11.60
CA ARG A 311 -13.46 -6.73 -12.15
C ARG A 311 -12.48 -7.90 -12.37
N PRO A 312 -12.63 -8.71 -13.43
CA PRO A 312 -11.82 -9.91 -13.63
C PRO A 312 -10.33 -9.66 -13.83
N GLU A 313 -9.92 -8.44 -14.16
CA GLU A 313 -8.52 -8.02 -14.32
C GLU A 313 -7.76 -8.00 -12.99
N ILE A 314 -8.42 -7.75 -11.83
CA ILE A 314 -7.73 -7.65 -10.55
C ILE A 314 -7.14 -9.00 -10.11
N PRO A 315 -5.98 -9.02 -9.43
CA PRO A 315 -5.40 -10.26 -8.92
C PRO A 315 -6.17 -10.78 -7.70
N LEU A 316 -6.24 -12.11 -7.56
CA LEU A 316 -6.81 -12.76 -6.37
C LEU A 316 -5.87 -12.70 -5.15
N HIS A 317 -4.61 -12.50 -5.39
CA HIS A 317 -3.59 -12.35 -4.37
C HIS A 317 -2.47 -11.49 -4.94
N TRP A 318 -1.82 -10.75 -4.06
CA TRP A 318 -0.59 -10.09 -4.38
C TRP A 318 0.57 -11.09 -4.29
N ARG A 319 1.38 -11.19 -5.34
CA ARG A 319 2.69 -11.83 -5.30
C ARG A 319 3.74 -10.74 -5.27
N ARG A 320 4.50 -10.66 -4.18
CA ARG A 320 5.84 -10.13 -4.30
C ARG A 320 6.49 -10.90 -5.45
N ARG A 321 6.80 -10.26 -6.57
CA ARG A 321 7.71 -10.86 -7.54
C ARG A 321 9.06 -10.98 -6.84
N SER A 322 9.31 -12.08 -6.14
CA SER A 322 10.67 -12.57 -6.03
C SER A 322 11.07 -12.77 -7.49
N ARG A 323 11.94 -11.91 -8.00
CA ARG A 323 12.63 -12.22 -9.27
C ARG A 323 13.29 -13.57 -9.02
N GLY A 324 12.66 -14.64 -9.47
CA GLY A 324 13.22 -15.95 -9.43
C GLY A 324 14.47 -15.91 -10.28
N THR A 325 15.60 -15.98 -9.63
CA THR A 325 16.77 -16.60 -10.20
C THR A 325 16.35 -18.01 -10.62
N ARG A 326 16.18 -18.24 -11.91
CA ARG A 326 16.45 -19.53 -12.53
C ARG A 326 17.89 -19.53 -12.96
#